data_02a3851853a5ec5a5c1948b87566855b
#
_entry.id   02a3851853a5ec5a5c1948b87566855b
#
_cell.length_a   1.000
_cell.length_b   1.000
_cell.length_c   1.000
_cell.angle_alpha   90.00
_cell.angle_beta   90.00
_cell.angle_gamma   90.00
#
_symmetry.space_group_name_H-M   'P 1'
#
loop_
_entity.id
_entity.type
_entity.pdbx_description
1 polymer ?
#
loop_
_entity_poly.entity_id
_entity_poly.type
_entity_poly.pdbx_seq_one_letter_code
_entity_poly.pdbx_strand_id
1 'polypeptide(L)'
;MTKTVISAWSAVSPFGIGREAFVSGFHAGRSAVTAVDREQWRTPDDEVCLVPGFSPAAALGRKGTRAMDRVTGLAVSAVGRLIDESPDPHTASDGEDVALVLGTTSGSVQSMMDFTRSGLVSEKPYFVDPARFPNAVMNCAAGQCAIRHRLKGPNTTIAGGRVSGLHALKYAQRLLNADRARTVLCGAVEEYADARAWLDLHSRGEDETGVVHGEGCVMLRVEPEAAAAGGAHATVEAVEVGVFDAVGDAAAVLGRCVRRALDRAGAEPSDVWTVAPSGAAGALGAAEQAVLDQHFDPAAVNRVSRLIGDTAGAAAMFQLAAVLALAEQDDVRGRVAVVTAVDRDGEAGCAVLRLGR
;
A
#
# COMPACT_ATOMS: atom_id res chain seq x y z
N MET A 1 21.63 13.84 6.53
CA MET A 1 20.73 12.68 6.55
C MET A 1 21.22 11.69 5.52
N THR A 2 21.27 10.42 5.84
CA THR A 2 21.64 9.37 4.89
C THR A 2 20.56 9.25 3.85
N LYS A 3 20.92 9.20 2.56
CA LYS A 3 19.92 8.97 1.50
C LYS A 3 19.28 7.60 1.66
N THR A 4 17.97 7.59 1.63
CA THR A 4 17.16 6.36 1.73
C THR A 4 16.76 5.92 0.33
N VAL A 5 17.01 4.65 -0.01
CA VAL A 5 16.72 4.11 -1.33
C VAL A 5 15.77 2.92 -1.26
N ILE A 6 15.04 2.70 -2.34
CA ILE A 6 14.27 1.50 -2.60
C ILE A 6 15.17 0.58 -3.43
N SER A 7 15.65 -0.52 -2.83
CA SER A 7 16.59 -1.46 -3.47
C SER A 7 15.91 -2.69 -4.04
N ALA A 8 14.70 -3.03 -3.57
CA ALA A 8 13.86 -4.08 -4.13
C ALA A 8 12.39 -3.79 -3.87
N TRP A 9 11.52 -4.41 -4.64
CA TRP A 9 10.07 -4.34 -4.42
C TRP A 9 9.37 -5.58 -4.99
N SER A 10 8.21 -5.90 -4.43
CA SER A 10 7.32 -6.95 -4.93
C SER A 10 5.86 -6.60 -4.64
N ALA A 11 4.93 -7.25 -5.35
CA ALA A 11 3.52 -7.02 -5.22
C ALA A 11 2.72 -8.33 -5.25
N VAL A 12 1.64 -8.36 -4.48
CA VAL A 12 0.51 -9.29 -4.65
C VAL A 12 -0.67 -8.42 -5.05
N SER A 13 -1.16 -8.58 -6.27
CA SER A 13 -2.06 -7.62 -6.90
C SER A 13 -3.14 -8.31 -7.73
N PRO A 14 -4.16 -7.59 -8.20
CA PRO A 14 -5.14 -8.12 -9.16
C PRO A 14 -4.53 -8.62 -10.48
N PHE A 15 -3.26 -8.31 -10.76
CA PHE A 15 -2.54 -8.89 -11.90
C PHE A 15 -1.89 -10.24 -11.58
N GLY A 16 -1.72 -10.59 -10.30
CA GLY A 16 -1.11 -11.84 -9.83
C GLY A 16 -0.14 -11.62 -8.67
N ILE A 17 0.66 -12.64 -8.41
CA ILE A 17 1.62 -12.69 -7.30
C ILE A 17 3.04 -12.49 -7.85
N GLY A 18 3.78 -11.55 -7.28
CA GLY A 18 5.16 -11.20 -7.63
C GLY A 18 5.27 -9.96 -8.49
N ARG A 19 6.49 -9.39 -8.52
CA ARG A 19 6.83 -8.18 -9.27
C ARG A 19 6.55 -8.32 -10.76
N GLU A 20 6.98 -9.42 -11.36
CA GLU A 20 6.83 -9.69 -12.80
C GLU A 20 5.36 -9.69 -13.25
N ALA A 21 4.47 -10.30 -12.45
CA ALA A 21 3.03 -10.30 -12.74
C ALA A 21 2.45 -8.89 -12.72
N PHE A 22 2.87 -8.07 -11.76
CA PHE A 22 2.45 -6.68 -11.67
C PHE A 22 2.95 -5.86 -12.86
N VAL A 23 4.25 -5.91 -13.16
CA VAL A 23 4.89 -5.19 -14.27
C VAL A 23 4.21 -5.53 -15.60
N SER A 24 4.04 -6.83 -15.89
CA SER A 24 3.40 -7.31 -17.12
C SER A 24 1.96 -6.83 -17.25
N GLY A 25 1.15 -6.94 -16.19
CA GLY A 25 -0.25 -6.52 -16.22
C GLY A 25 -0.40 -5.01 -16.36
N PHE A 26 0.45 -4.25 -15.68
CA PHE A 26 0.44 -2.80 -15.69
C PHE A 26 0.87 -2.24 -17.07
N HIS A 27 1.96 -2.73 -17.65
CA HIS A 27 2.42 -2.29 -18.97
C HIS A 27 1.46 -2.66 -20.10
N ALA A 28 0.76 -3.79 -19.96
CA ALA A 28 -0.29 -4.17 -20.91
C ALA A 28 -1.53 -3.25 -20.83
N GLY A 29 -1.60 -2.34 -19.84
CA GLY A 29 -2.79 -1.52 -19.59
C GLY A 29 -4.05 -2.34 -19.31
N ARG A 30 -3.89 -3.58 -18.81
CA ARG A 30 -4.97 -4.53 -18.65
C ARG A 30 -5.83 -4.16 -17.44
N SER A 31 -7.12 -3.94 -17.67
CA SER A 31 -8.06 -3.82 -16.55
C SER A 31 -8.19 -5.17 -15.84
N ALA A 32 -8.08 -5.15 -14.52
CA ALA A 32 -8.30 -6.32 -13.66
C ALA A 32 -9.73 -6.35 -13.09
N VAL A 33 -10.61 -5.48 -13.55
CA VAL A 33 -12.02 -5.43 -13.15
C VAL A 33 -12.72 -6.70 -13.61
N THR A 34 -13.42 -7.35 -12.69
CA THR A 34 -14.24 -8.54 -12.93
C THR A 34 -15.57 -8.41 -12.22
N ALA A 35 -16.61 -9.08 -12.73
CA ALA A 35 -17.87 -9.20 -12.03
C ALA A 35 -17.67 -9.93 -10.69
N VAL A 36 -18.38 -9.50 -9.66
CA VAL A 36 -18.38 -10.16 -8.36
C VAL A 36 -19.04 -11.52 -8.46
N ASP A 37 -18.35 -12.56 -7.98
CA ASP A 37 -18.92 -13.90 -7.80
C ASP A 37 -19.89 -13.90 -6.61
N ARG A 38 -21.19 -13.91 -6.88
CA ARG A 38 -22.26 -13.86 -5.88
C ARG A 38 -22.40 -15.15 -5.05
N GLU A 39 -21.78 -16.24 -5.47
CA GLU A 39 -21.72 -17.47 -4.65
C GLU A 39 -20.67 -17.34 -3.55
N GLN A 40 -19.57 -16.63 -3.84
CA GLN A 40 -18.46 -16.42 -2.91
C GLN A 40 -18.64 -15.17 -2.02
N TRP A 41 -19.22 -14.07 -2.58
CA TRP A 41 -19.25 -12.77 -1.92
C TRP A 41 -20.68 -12.23 -1.74
N ARG A 42 -20.98 -11.76 -0.53
CA ARG A 42 -22.27 -11.15 -0.15
C ARG A 42 -22.12 -9.65 0.04
N THR A 43 -21.73 -8.95 -1.01
CA THR A 43 -21.34 -7.54 -1.04
C THR A 43 -22.31 -6.73 -1.88
N PRO A 44 -22.38 -5.40 -1.67
CA PRO A 44 -23.17 -4.52 -2.51
C PRO A 44 -22.54 -4.27 -3.88
N ASP A 45 -21.27 -4.60 -4.08
CA ASP A 45 -20.53 -4.33 -5.31
C ASP A 45 -20.97 -5.26 -6.45
N ASP A 46 -20.97 -4.75 -7.68
CA ASP A 46 -21.18 -5.54 -8.90
C ASP A 46 -19.84 -5.96 -9.53
N GLU A 47 -18.81 -5.12 -9.35
CA GLU A 47 -17.48 -5.30 -9.91
C GLU A 47 -16.40 -5.19 -8.83
N VAL A 48 -15.27 -5.87 -9.05
CA VAL A 48 -14.16 -5.91 -8.11
C VAL A 48 -12.85 -6.24 -8.80
N CYS A 49 -11.72 -5.86 -8.21
CA CYS A 49 -10.38 -6.24 -8.63
C CYS A 49 -9.74 -7.14 -7.58
N LEU A 50 -9.86 -8.46 -7.74
CA LEU A 50 -9.31 -9.45 -6.82
C LEU A 50 -7.99 -10.02 -7.31
N VAL A 51 -7.13 -10.45 -6.36
CA VAL A 51 -5.97 -11.29 -6.69
C VAL A 51 -6.46 -12.64 -7.21
N PRO A 52 -6.11 -13.04 -8.45
CA PRO A 52 -6.68 -14.23 -9.09
C PRO A 52 -6.41 -15.51 -8.29
N GLY A 53 -7.48 -16.25 -7.96
CA GLY A 53 -7.39 -17.55 -7.28
C GLY A 53 -6.74 -17.52 -5.89
N PHE A 54 -6.65 -16.34 -5.26
CA PHE A 54 -5.93 -16.18 -4.01
C PHE A 54 -6.68 -16.79 -2.82
N SER A 55 -5.97 -17.66 -2.11
CA SER A 55 -6.23 -17.96 -0.71
C SER A 55 -4.89 -18.12 0.03
N PRO A 56 -4.84 -17.89 1.36
CA PRO A 56 -3.60 -18.09 2.12
C PRO A 56 -3.00 -19.50 1.91
N ALA A 57 -3.85 -20.54 1.86
CA ALA A 57 -3.42 -21.91 1.65
C ALA A 57 -2.89 -22.17 0.23
N ALA A 58 -3.46 -21.52 -0.80
CA ALA A 58 -2.98 -21.65 -2.17
C ALA A 58 -1.63 -20.95 -2.36
N ALA A 59 -1.46 -19.76 -1.78
CA ALA A 59 -0.26 -18.96 -1.95
C ALA A 59 0.92 -19.42 -1.07
N LEU A 60 0.64 -19.90 0.16
CA LEU A 60 1.65 -20.16 1.19
C LEU A 60 1.76 -21.64 1.61
N GLY A 61 0.91 -22.52 1.04
CA GLY A 61 0.78 -23.90 1.46
C GLY A 61 -0.09 -24.05 2.72
N ARG A 62 -0.51 -25.28 3.01
CA ARG A 62 -1.47 -25.58 4.08
C ARG A 62 -0.91 -25.42 5.50
N LYS A 63 0.43 -25.55 5.68
CA LYS A 63 1.04 -25.52 7.02
C LYS A 63 1.06 -24.08 7.56
N GLY A 64 0.38 -23.86 8.69
CA GLY A 64 0.33 -22.58 9.37
C GLY A 64 -0.64 -21.54 8.78
N THR A 65 -1.43 -21.90 7.73
CA THR A 65 -2.34 -20.95 7.07
C THR A 65 -3.82 -21.12 7.44
N ARG A 66 -4.15 -22.15 8.24
CA ARG A 66 -5.56 -22.47 8.57
C ARG A 66 -6.31 -21.33 9.28
N ALA A 67 -5.59 -20.58 10.12
CA ALA A 67 -6.16 -19.46 10.89
C ALA A 67 -5.86 -18.09 10.26
N MET A 68 -5.16 -18.05 9.12
CA MET A 68 -4.87 -16.77 8.44
C MET A 68 -6.12 -16.27 7.71
N ASP A 69 -6.47 -15.03 7.97
CA ASP A 69 -7.42 -14.29 7.15
C ASP A 69 -6.80 -13.81 5.83
N ARG A 70 -7.61 -13.19 4.98
CA ARG A 70 -7.17 -12.77 3.65
C ARG A 70 -6.09 -11.70 3.70
N VAL A 71 -6.26 -10.65 4.53
CA VAL A 71 -5.27 -9.56 4.65
C VAL A 71 -3.92 -10.08 5.12
N THR A 72 -3.93 -10.98 6.11
CA THR A 72 -2.70 -11.63 6.61
C THR A 72 -2.03 -12.45 5.52
N GLY A 73 -2.81 -13.24 4.78
CA GLY A 73 -2.30 -14.03 3.67
C GLY A 73 -1.65 -13.19 2.57
N LEU A 74 -2.28 -12.07 2.19
CA LEU A 74 -1.75 -11.12 1.21
C LEU A 74 -0.42 -10.53 1.68
N ALA A 75 -0.35 -10.02 2.92
CA ALA A 75 0.86 -9.44 3.49
C ALA A 75 2.01 -10.45 3.59
N VAL A 76 1.74 -11.63 4.15
CA VAL A 76 2.76 -12.70 4.29
C VAL A 76 3.29 -13.15 2.93
N SER A 77 2.41 -13.26 1.93
CA SER A 77 2.82 -13.61 0.56
C SER A 77 3.70 -12.55 -0.07
N ALA A 78 3.33 -11.25 0.08
CA ALA A 78 4.10 -10.15 -0.49
C ALA A 78 5.49 -10.00 0.17
N VAL A 79 5.56 -10.15 1.50
CA VAL A 79 6.85 -10.16 2.22
C VAL A 79 7.71 -11.33 1.78
N GLY A 80 7.14 -12.53 1.64
CA GLY A 80 7.86 -13.71 1.16
C GLY A 80 8.43 -13.50 -0.25
N ARG A 81 7.61 -12.99 -1.17
CA ARG A 81 8.06 -12.69 -2.55
C ARG A 81 9.15 -11.64 -2.58
N LEU A 82 9.05 -10.57 -1.77
CA LEU A 82 10.11 -9.57 -1.68
C LEU A 82 11.43 -10.17 -1.19
N ILE A 83 11.40 -11.07 -0.21
CA ILE A 83 12.59 -11.77 0.29
C ILE A 83 13.18 -12.66 -0.79
N ASP A 84 12.34 -13.50 -1.45
CA ASP A 84 12.78 -14.43 -2.50
C ASP A 84 13.36 -13.72 -3.73
N GLU A 85 12.81 -12.55 -4.09
CA GLU A 85 13.23 -11.71 -5.22
C GLU A 85 14.40 -10.78 -4.87
N SER A 86 14.85 -10.75 -3.62
CA SER A 86 16.01 -9.98 -3.19
C SER A 86 17.32 -10.64 -3.63
N PRO A 87 18.37 -9.86 -3.99
CA PRO A 87 19.66 -10.39 -4.42
C PRO A 87 20.31 -11.35 -3.41
N ASP A 88 20.05 -11.15 -2.12
CA ASP A 88 20.47 -12.03 -1.04
C ASP A 88 19.29 -12.29 -0.09
N PRO A 89 18.54 -13.40 -0.31
CA PRO A 89 17.39 -13.76 0.51
C PRO A 89 17.73 -14.02 1.98
N HIS A 90 18.96 -14.47 2.28
CA HIS A 90 19.36 -14.79 3.65
C HIS A 90 19.59 -13.53 4.49
N THR A 91 20.20 -12.50 3.92
CA THR A 91 20.37 -11.21 4.62
C THR A 91 19.11 -10.36 4.59
N ALA A 92 18.18 -10.66 3.67
CA ALA A 92 16.90 -9.94 3.54
C ALA A 92 15.93 -10.20 4.70
N SER A 93 16.08 -11.31 5.43
CA SER A 93 15.12 -11.74 6.46
C SER A 93 15.72 -12.10 7.81
N ASP A 94 17.03 -12.31 7.93
CA ASP A 94 17.60 -12.79 9.19
C ASP A 94 18.26 -11.67 9.97
N GLY A 95 17.76 -11.41 11.18
CA GLY A 95 18.39 -10.54 12.13
C GLY A 95 17.46 -9.56 12.85
N GLU A 96 18.02 -9.00 13.92
CA GLU A 96 17.39 -7.94 14.73
C GLU A 96 17.40 -6.58 14.02
N ASP A 97 18.16 -6.47 12.92
CA ASP A 97 18.38 -5.24 12.15
C ASP A 97 17.38 -5.07 10.99
N VAL A 98 16.51 -6.06 10.74
CA VAL A 98 15.49 -5.99 9.70
C VAL A 98 14.13 -5.63 10.32
N ALA A 99 13.65 -4.43 10.06
CA ALA A 99 12.36 -3.95 10.53
C ALA A 99 11.25 -4.26 9.51
N LEU A 100 10.01 -4.36 10.00
CA LEU A 100 8.80 -4.42 9.20
C LEU A 100 7.88 -3.24 9.54
N VAL A 101 7.47 -2.47 8.52
CA VAL A 101 6.47 -1.41 8.64
C VAL A 101 5.36 -1.68 7.64
N LEU A 102 4.16 -1.94 8.13
CA LEU A 102 3.00 -2.30 7.31
C LEU A 102 1.87 -1.30 7.47
N GLY A 103 1.48 -0.65 6.38
CA GLY A 103 0.31 0.20 6.29
C GLY A 103 -0.96 -0.60 6.03
N THR A 104 -2.10 -0.13 6.51
CA THR A 104 -3.44 -0.68 6.23
C THR A 104 -4.50 0.36 6.56
N THR A 105 -5.73 0.17 6.14
CA THR A 105 -6.85 0.98 6.64
C THR A 105 -7.23 0.56 8.06
N SER A 106 -7.55 -0.72 8.27
CA SER A 106 -8.07 -1.23 9.56
C SER A 106 -7.64 -2.65 9.89
N GLY A 107 -6.71 -3.24 9.13
CA GLY A 107 -6.45 -4.68 9.16
C GLY A 107 -7.61 -5.46 8.53
N SER A 108 -8.02 -6.60 9.10
CA SER A 108 -9.17 -7.36 8.61
C SER A 108 -10.48 -6.88 9.23
N VAL A 109 -11.22 -6.05 8.48
CA VAL A 109 -12.58 -5.62 8.87
C VAL A 109 -13.51 -6.82 8.99
N GLN A 110 -13.36 -7.84 8.11
CA GLN A 110 -14.15 -9.06 8.16
C GLN A 110 -13.95 -9.82 9.47
N SER A 111 -12.69 -10.07 9.84
CA SER A 111 -12.35 -10.78 11.07
C SER A 111 -12.84 -10.04 12.33
N MET A 112 -12.71 -8.71 12.34
CA MET A 112 -13.18 -7.84 13.42
C MET A 112 -14.71 -7.92 13.56
N MET A 113 -15.44 -7.80 12.44
CA MET A 113 -16.91 -7.88 12.44
C MET A 113 -17.41 -9.26 12.83
N ASP A 114 -16.81 -10.34 12.33
CA ASP A 114 -17.17 -11.72 12.67
C ASP A 114 -16.91 -12.01 14.16
N PHE A 115 -15.79 -11.54 14.70
CA PHE A 115 -15.48 -11.70 16.12
C PHE A 115 -16.48 -10.93 16.99
N THR A 116 -16.76 -9.66 16.66
CA THR A 116 -17.75 -8.84 17.36
C THR A 116 -19.14 -9.48 17.32
N ARG A 117 -19.57 -9.92 16.12
CA ARG A 117 -20.85 -10.59 15.94
C ARG A 117 -20.95 -11.85 16.81
N SER A 118 -19.88 -12.64 16.91
CA SER A 118 -19.91 -13.86 17.75
C SER A 118 -20.18 -13.54 19.22
N GLY A 119 -19.63 -12.44 19.75
CA GLY A 119 -19.92 -11.96 21.09
C GLY A 119 -21.35 -11.46 21.29
N LEU A 120 -21.95 -10.85 20.26
CA LEU A 120 -23.30 -10.31 20.32
C LEU A 120 -24.41 -11.38 20.21
N VAL A 121 -24.18 -12.45 19.45
CA VAL A 121 -25.19 -13.50 19.19
C VAL A 121 -25.06 -14.72 20.11
N SER A 122 -23.95 -14.84 20.85
CA SER A 122 -23.76 -15.93 21.82
C SER A 122 -24.60 -15.72 23.06
N GLU A 123 -24.96 -16.82 23.74
CA GLU A 123 -25.70 -16.77 25.01
C GLU A 123 -25.03 -15.86 26.05
N LYS A 124 -23.68 -15.81 26.04
CA LYS A 124 -22.88 -14.92 26.88
C LYS A 124 -21.81 -14.24 26.02
N PRO A 125 -21.57 -12.94 26.18
CA PRO A 125 -20.65 -12.18 25.33
C PRO A 125 -19.21 -12.72 25.26
N TYR A 126 -18.79 -13.46 26.28
CA TYR A 126 -17.47 -14.06 26.34
C TYR A 126 -17.39 -15.49 25.74
N PHE A 127 -18.49 -16.02 25.21
CA PHE A 127 -18.50 -17.28 24.47
C PHE A 127 -18.08 -17.05 23.02
N VAL A 128 -16.83 -16.64 22.86
CA VAL A 128 -16.16 -16.40 21.57
C VAL A 128 -15.00 -17.37 21.39
N ASP A 129 -14.68 -17.70 20.14
CA ASP A 129 -13.51 -18.50 19.83
C ASP A 129 -12.22 -17.69 20.02
N PRO A 130 -11.39 -18.00 21.05
CA PRO A 130 -10.17 -17.26 21.31
C PRO A 130 -9.16 -17.29 20.13
N ALA A 131 -9.21 -18.33 19.30
CA ALA A 131 -8.32 -18.48 18.15
C ALA A 131 -8.59 -17.43 17.06
N ARG A 132 -9.77 -16.79 17.05
CA ARG A 132 -10.13 -15.73 16.10
C ARG A 132 -9.69 -14.33 16.56
N PHE A 133 -9.43 -14.16 17.87
CA PHE A 133 -9.06 -12.86 18.42
C PHE A 133 -7.83 -12.22 17.74
N PRO A 134 -6.73 -12.94 17.45
CA PRO A 134 -5.56 -12.34 16.82
C PRO A 134 -5.88 -11.66 15.48
N ASN A 135 -6.80 -12.22 14.68
CA ASN A 135 -7.17 -11.65 13.38
C ASN A 135 -8.06 -10.40 13.50
N ALA A 136 -8.68 -10.18 14.67
CA ALA A 136 -9.52 -9.02 14.91
C ALA A 136 -8.72 -7.75 15.26
N VAL A 137 -7.38 -7.84 15.38
CA VAL A 137 -6.52 -6.69 15.67
C VAL A 137 -5.68 -6.31 14.45
N MET A 138 -5.57 -5.00 14.19
CA MET A 138 -4.98 -4.47 12.94
C MET A 138 -3.52 -4.86 12.71
N ASN A 139 -2.76 -5.19 13.75
CA ASN A 139 -1.35 -5.58 13.65
C ASN A 139 -1.12 -7.08 13.48
N CYS A 140 -2.18 -7.88 13.33
CA CYS A 140 -2.05 -9.33 13.13
C CYS A 140 -1.20 -9.64 11.89
N ALA A 141 -1.48 -9.01 10.77
CA ALA A 141 -0.77 -9.25 9.52
C ALA A 141 0.75 -9.02 9.66
N ALA A 142 1.16 -7.89 10.27
CA ALA A 142 2.57 -7.59 10.52
C ALA A 142 3.22 -8.59 11.49
N GLY A 143 2.50 -9.00 12.54
CA GLY A 143 2.95 -10.03 13.48
C GLY A 143 3.16 -11.39 12.80
N GLN A 144 2.22 -11.81 11.95
CA GLN A 144 2.32 -13.08 11.21
C GLN A 144 3.45 -13.05 10.16
N CYS A 145 3.69 -11.91 9.51
CA CYS A 145 4.86 -11.72 8.65
C CYS A 145 6.15 -11.95 9.45
N ALA A 146 6.28 -11.32 10.63
CA ALA A 146 7.46 -11.47 11.46
C ALA A 146 7.68 -12.92 11.91
N ILE A 147 6.63 -13.61 12.36
CA ILE A 147 6.71 -15.01 12.78
C ILE A 147 7.14 -15.91 11.62
N ARG A 148 6.49 -15.77 10.46
CA ARG A 148 6.72 -16.68 9.33
C ARG A 148 8.09 -16.45 8.68
N HIS A 149 8.52 -15.21 8.56
CA HIS A 149 9.78 -14.83 7.91
C HIS A 149 10.91 -14.56 8.89
N ARG A 150 10.71 -14.83 10.21
CA ARG A 150 11.70 -14.70 11.28
C ARG A 150 12.28 -13.29 11.41
N LEU A 151 11.49 -12.26 11.12
CA LEU A 151 11.89 -10.88 11.31
C LEU A 151 11.89 -10.55 12.80
N LYS A 152 13.02 -10.09 13.34
CA LYS A 152 13.20 -9.85 14.78
C LYS A 152 13.40 -8.38 15.13
N GLY A 153 13.57 -7.52 14.13
CA GLY A 153 13.69 -6.09 14.31
C GLY A 153 12.37 -5.40 14.65
N PRO A 154 12.35 -4.07 14.68
CA PRO A 154 11.13 -3.30 14.91
C PRO A 154 9.98 -3.72 14.00
N ASN A 155 8.79 -3.92 14.59
CA ASN A 155 7.58 -4.32 13.86
C ASN A 155 6.48 -3.30 14.15
N THR A 156 5.94 -2.67 13.11
CA THR A 156 4.98 -1.58 13.24
C THR A 156 3.86 -1.74 12.22
N THR A 157 2.64 -1.51 12.67
CA THR A 157 1.47 -1.33 11.80
C THR A 157 1.00 0.11 11.89
N ILE A 158 0.68 0.72 10.75
CA ILE A 158 0.18 2.09 10.64
C ILE A 158 -1.18 2.04 9.94
N ALA A 159 -2.21 2.55 10.62
CA ALA A 159 -3.53 2.72 10.05
C ALA A 159 -3.75 4.21 9.72
N GLY A 160 -4.12 4.52 8.47
CA GLY A 160 -4.28 5.90 7.99
C GLY A 160 -4.86 5.93 6.57
N GLY A 161 -5.82 5.09 6.26
CA GLY A 161 -6.49 5.06 4.97
C GLY A 161 -5.53 5.02 3.78
N ARG A 162 -5.83 5.73 2.70
CA ARG A 162 -5.00 5.79 1.48
C ARG A 162 -3.60 6.37 1.71
N VAL A 163 -3.40 7.14 2.80
CA VAL A 163 -2.10 7.74 3.14
C VAL A 163 -1.20 6.78 3.91
N SER A 164 -1.72 5.61 4.36
CA SER A 164 -0.97 4.61 5.14
C SER A 164 0.37 4.23 4.54
N GLY A 165 0.45 4.05 3.22
CA GLY A 165 1.69 3.72 2.52
C GLY A 165 2.74 4.83 2.63
N LEU A 166 2.34 6.11 2.53
CA LEU A 166 3.24 7.24 2.72
C LEU A 166 3.73 7.35 4.16
N HIS A 167 2.83 7.13 5.13
CA HIS A 167 3.21 7.07 6.55
C HIS A 167 4.20 5.93 6.82
N ALA A 168 3.97 4.75 6.23
CA ALA A 168 4.88 3.62 6.37
C ALA A 168 6.26 3.94 5.80
N LEU A 169 6.33 4.58 4.62
CA LEU A 169 7.59 4.99 4.01
C LEU A 169 8.32 6.07 4.86
N LYS A 170 7.58 7.06 5.36
CA LYS A 170 8.13 8.08 6.26
C LYS A 170 8.66 7.49 7.57
N TYR A 171 7.94 6.49 8.12
CA TYR A 171 8.37 5.82 9.34
C TYR A 171 9.58 4.92 9.08
N ALA A 172 9.67 4.25 7.92
CA ALA A 172 10.86 3.51 7.51
C ALA A 172 12.09 4.40 7.47
N GLN A 173 12.01 5.59 6.85
CA GLN A 173 13.10 6.57 6.87
C GLN A 173 13.50 6.97 8.30
N ARG A 174 12.52 7.13 9.20
CA ARG A 174 12.78 7.47 10.60
C ARG A 174 13.53 6.35 11.33
N LEU A 175 13.17 5.07 11.10
CA LEU A 175 13.90 3.94 11.70
C LEU A 175 15.34 3.88 11.22
N LEU A 176 15.58 4.05 9.92
CA LEU A 176 16.92 4.07 9.33
C LEU A 176 17.76 5.24 9.86
N ASN A 177 17.22 6.46 9.88
CA ASN A 177 17.92 7.65 10.36
C ASN A 177 18.23 7.62 11.87
N ALA A 178 17.47 6.83 12.64
CA ALA A 178 17.66 6.65 14.08
C ALA A 178 18.50 5.40 14.41
N ASP A 179 19.11 4.75 13.41
CA ASP A 179 19.90 3.51 13.54
C ASP A 179 19.15 2.39 14.28
N ARG A 180 17.80 2.35 14.14
CA ARG A 180 16.96 1.32 14.74
C ARG A 180 16.80 0.09 13.85
N ALA A 181 17.16 0.20 12.59
CA ALA A 181 17.19 -0.88 11.61
C ALA A 181 18.24 -0.55 10.54
N ARG A 182 18.81 -1.58 9.93
CA ARG A 182 19.67 -1.45 8.74
C ARG A 182 18.85 -1.54 7.46
N THR A 183 17.82 -2.35 7.50
CA THR A 183 16.88 -2.55 6.38
C THR A 183 15.47 -2.50 6.91
N VAL A 184 14.57 -1.89 6.16
CA VAL A 184 13.14 -1.87 6.49
C VAL A 184 12.36 -2.49 5.33
N LEU A 185 11.62 -3.56 5.62
CA LEU A 185 10.57 -4.05 4.73
C LEU A 185 9.36 -3.17 4.98
N CYS A 186 9.06 -2.30 4.01
CA CYS A 186 8.06 -1.26 4.12
C CYS A 186 6.98 -1.47 3.07
N GLY A 187 5.72 -1.48 3.47
CA GLY A 187 4.64 -1.69 2.52
C GLY A 187 3.28 -1.36 3.07
N ALA A 188 2.25 -1.71 2.31
CA ALA A 188 0.88 -1.63 2.77
C ALA A 188 0.02 -2.73 2.14
N VAL A 189 -1.02 -3.14 2.88
CA VAL A 189 -1.93 -4.21 2.50
C VAL A 189 -3.38 -3.79 2.71
N GLU A 190 -4.23 -4.24 1.79
CA GLU A 190 -5.68 -4.16 1.93
C GLU A 190 -6.34 -5.40 1.37
N GLU A 191 -7.38 -5.91 2.04
CA GLU A 191 -8.19 -7.02 1.56
C GLU A 191 -9.51 -6.55 0.95
N TYR A 192 -10.05 -7.30 0.01
CA TYR A 192 -11.47 -7.26 -0.30
C TYR A 192 -12.22 -8.20 0.63
N ALA A 193 -13.33 -7.73 1.19
CA ALA A 193 -14.18 -8.50 2.08
C ALA A 193 -15.61 -7.93 2.07
N ASP A 194 -16.60 -8.78 2.36
CA ASP A 194 -18.01 -8.35 2.48
C ASP A 194 -18.15 -7.19 3.46
N ALA A 195 -17.55 -7.35 4.65
CA ALA A 195 -17.63 -6.33 5.69
C ALA A 195 -17.02 -4.99 5.26
N ARG A 196 -15.88 -5.02 4.52
CA ARG A 196 -15.26 -3.79 3.99
C ARG A 196 -16.17 -3.11 2.97
N ALA A 197 -16.73 -3.85 2.04
CA ALA A 197 -17.59 -3.30 0.99
C ALA A 197 -18.86 -2.66 1.56
N TRP A 198 -19.49 -3.33 2.55
CA TRP A 198 -20.65 -2.75 3.24
C TRP A 198 -20.28 -1.54 4.10
N LEU A 199 -19.16 -1.56 4.81
CA LEU A 199 -18.68 -0.42 5.59
C LEU A 199 -18.41 0.78 4.68
N ASP A 200 -17.73 0.56 3.56
CA ASP A 200 -17.45 1.62 2.60
C ASP A 200 -18.74 2.21 2.01
N LEU A 201 -19.69 1.37 1.58
CA LEU A 201 -20.98 1.84 1.07
C LEU A 201 -21.70 2.77 2.05
N HIS A 202 -21.66 2.46 3.34
CA HIS A 202 -22.35 3.24 4.37
C HIS A 202 -21.55 4.45 4.88
N SER A 203 -20.27 4.55 4.59
CA SER A 203 -19.40 5.64 5.05
C SER A 203 -18.98 6.62 3.95
N ARG A 204 -19.12 6.26 2.68
CA ARG A 204 -18.80 7.16 1.56
C ARG A 204 -19.82 8.27 1.36
N GLY A 205 -19.36 9.40 0.83
CA GLY A 205 -20.23 10.50 0.43
C GLY A 205 -21.13 10.16 -0.78
N GLU A 206 -22.22 10.88 -0.95
CA GLU A 206 -23.15 10.68 -2.08
C GLU A 206 -22.49 10.92 -3.46
N ASP A 207 -21.42 11.70 -3.51
CA ASP A 207 -20.63 12.02 -4.70
C ASP A 207 -19.54 10.98 -4.99
N GLU A 208 -19.25 10.06 -4.08
CA GLU A 208 -18.29 8.96 -4.26
C GLU A 208 -18.94 7.77 -4.98
N THR A 209 -19.26 7.95 -6.25
CA THR A 209 -19.92 6.93 -7.09
C THR A 209 -18.94 6.19 -7.99
N GLY A 210 -19.30 4.98 -8.41
CA GLY A 210 -18.51 4.19 -9.38
C GLY A 210 -17.19 3.68 -8.85
N VAL A 211 -17.04 3.56 -7.53
CA VAL A 211 -15.85 2.99 -6.90
C VAL A 211 -15.85 1.49 -7.11
N VAL A 212 -14.83 0.98 -7.80
CA VAL A 212 -14.54 -0.46 -7.89
C VAL A 212 -13.49 -0.79 -6.87
N HIS A 213 -13.79 -1.65 -5.91
CA HIS A 213 -12.83 -2.06 -4.89
C HIS A 213 -11.73 -2.95 -5.47
N GLY A 214 -10.50 -2.73 -4.99
CA GLY A 214 -9.36 -3.57 -5.25
C GLY A 214 -8.75 -4.09 -3.95
N GLU A 215 -7.81 -5.03 -4.08
CA GLU A 215 -7.06 -5.59 -2.96
C GLU A 215 -5.61 -5.85 -3.33
N GLY A 216 -4.80 -6.11 -2.33
CA GLY A 216 -3.45 -6.58 -2.51
C GLY A 216 -2.47 -6.01 -1.50
N CYS A 217 -1.20 -6.27 -1.76
CA CYS A 217 -0.10 -5.82 -0.93
C CYS A 217 1.11 -5.49 -1.81
N VAL A 218 1.73 -4.35 -1.56
CA VAL A 218 3.04 -4.01 -2.12
C VAL A 218 4.03 -3.88 -0.97
N MET A 219 5.19 -4.49 -1.15
CA MET A 219 6.30 -4.39 -0.21
C MET A 219 7.55 -3.86 -0.91
N LEU A 220 8.23 -2.95 -0.25
CA LEU A 220 9.49 -2.34 -0.66
C LEU A 220 10.59 -2.74 0.34
N ARG A 221 11.80 -2.98 -0.16
CA ARG A 221 13.01 -3.00 0.67
C ARG A 221 13.63 -1.61 0.65
N VAL A 222 13.69 -1.00 1.81
CA VAL A 222 14.17 0.35 2.01
C VAL A 222 15.40 0.33 2.89
N GLU A 223 16.48 0.96 2.44
CA GLU A 223 17.77 0.93 3.13
C GLU A 223 18.61 2.18 2.84
N PRO A 224 19.69 2.44 3.60
CA PRO A 224 20.65 3.48 3.25
C PRO A 224 21.30 3.20 1.88
N GLU A 225 21.54 4.23 1.07
CA GLU A 225 22.15 4.12 -0.27
C GLU A 225 23.44 3.31 -0.24
N ALA A 226 24.29 3.50 0.80
CA ALA A 226 25.54 2.78 0.97
C ALA A 226 25.37 1.27 1.20
N ALA A 227 24.19 0.80 1.60
CA ALA A 227 23.89 -0.61 1.84
C ALA A 227 23.31 -1.31 0.60
N ALA A 228 22.85 -0.54 -0.41
CA ALA A 228 22.20 -1.05 -1.61
C ALA A 228 23.22 -1.61 -2.63
N ALA A 229 23.82 -2.76 -2.35
CA ALA A 229 24.88 -3.36 -3.17
C ALA A 229 24.44 -3.70 -4.61
N GLY A 230 23.13 -3.96 -4.84
CA GLY A 230 22.54 -4.25 -6.17
C GLY A 230 22.12 -3.01 -6.95
N GLY A 231 22.35 -1.80 -6.43
CA GLY A 231 21.83 -0.54 -6.95
C GLY A 231 20.43 -0.23 -6.41
N ALA A 232 19.97 0.98 -6.68
CA ALA A 232 18.68 1.48 -6.23
C ALA A 232 17.71 1.66 -7.40
N HIS A 233 16.47 1.21 -7.22
CA HIS A 233 15.37 1.55 -8.16
C HIS A 233 15.01 3.02 -8.06
N ALA A 234 14.99 3.56 -6.84
CA ALA A 234 14.72 4.97 -6.59
C ALA A 234 15.30 5.43 -5.24
N THR A 235 15.63 6.73 -5.16
CA THR A 235 15.89 7.44 -3.90
C THR A 235 14.58 8.07 -3.42
N VAL A 236 14.25 7.92 -2.15
CA VAL A 236 13.12 8.61 -1.51
C VAL A 236 13.60 9.98 -1.03
N GLU A 237 13.38 11.01 -1.84
CA GLU A 237 13.87 12.37 -1.58
C GLU A 237 13.06 13.04 -0.47
N ALA A 238 11.73 12.92 -0.51
CA ALA A 238 10.85 13.51 0.49
C ALA A 238 9.54 12.76 0.65
N VAL A 239 8.99 12.78 1.86
CA VAL A 239 7.61 12.37 2.15
C VAL A 239 6.98 13.42 3.06
N GLU A 240 5.96 14.11 2.56
CA GLU A 240 5.20 15.12 3.28
C GLU A 240 3.75 14.66 3.50
N VAL A 241 3.25 14.90 4.70
CA VAL A 241 1.86 14.60 5.08
C VAL A 241 1.30 15.78 5.84
N GLY A 242 0.04 16.09 5.60
CA GLY A 242 -0.70 17.14 6.26
C GLY A 242 -2.13 16.70 6.56
N VAL A 243 -2.77 17.39 7.48
CA VAL A 243 -4.16 17.14 7.90
C VAL A 243 -5.06 18.29 7.50
N PHE A 244 -6.32 17.99 7.24
CA PHE A 244 -7.39 18.97 6.99
C PHE A 244 -8.66 18.57 7.73
N ASP A 245 -9.46 19.56 8.13
CA ASP A 245 -10.69 19.33 8.87
C ASP A 245 -11.90 19.20 7.93
N ALA A 246 -11.88 19.89 6.81
CA ALA A 246 -12.95 19.87 5.82
C ALA A 246 -12.42 19.49 4.43
N VAL A 247 -13.21 18.74 3.65
CA VAL A 247 -12.84 18.33 2.28
C VAL A 247 -12.46 19.50 1.38
N GLY A 248 -13.09 20.68 1.59
CA GLY A 248 -12.75 21.92 0.88
C GLY A 248 -11.30 22.38 1.08
N ASP A 249 -10.62 21.96 2.16
CA ASP A 249 -9.22 22.30 2.44
C ASP A 249 -8.23 21.31 1.89
N ALA A 250 -8.69 20.14 1.39
CA ALA A 250 -7.84 19.04 0.92
C ALA A 250 -6.87 19.48 -0.17
N ALA A 251 -7.33 20.25 -1.17
CA ALA A 251 -6.48 20.76 -2.25
C ALA A 251 -5.37 21.69 -1.71
N ALA A 252 -5.70 22.60 -0.77
CA ALA A 252 -4.72 23.51 -0.18
C ALA A 252 -3.67 22.77 0.64
N VAL A 253 -4.08 21.72 1.40
CA VAL A 253 -3.17 20.89 2.19
C VAL A 253 -2.28 20.06 1.28
N LEU A 254 -2.85 19.36 0.30
CA LEU A 254 -2.08 18.58 -0.67
C LEU A 254 -1.07 19.45 -1.45
N GLY A 255 -1.51 20.63 -1.95
CA GLY A 255 -0.64 21.57 -2.64
C GLY A 255 0.54 22.04 -1.78
N ARG A 256 0.34 22.21 -0.46
CA ARG A 256 1.46 22.48 0.47
C ARG A 256 2.41 21.28 0.61
N CYS A 257 1.87 20.06 0.69
CA CYS A 257 2.68 18.85 0.74
C CYS A 257 3.52 18.69 -0.53
N VAL A 258 2.93 18.88 -1.71
CA VAL A 258 3.61 18.81 -3.01
C VAL A 258 4.75 19.81 -3.07
N ARG A 259 4.49 21.11 -2.80
CA ARG A 259 5.54 22.15 -2.82
C ARG A 259 6.69 21.81 -1.88
N ARG A 260 6.38 21.47 -0.59
CA ARG A 260 7.43 21.13 0.38
C ARG A 260 8.24 19.90 -0.01
N ALA A 261 7.60 18.90 -0.60
CA ALA A 261 8.28 17.70 -1.04
C ALA A 261 9.22 17.98 -2.23
N LEU A 262 8.77 18.78 -3.20
CA LEU A 262 9.60 19.22 -4.32
C LEU A 262 10.78 20.11 -3.87
N ASP A 263 10.51 21.09 -2.99
CA ASP A 263 11.56 21.97 -2.41
C ASP A 263 12.65 21.12 -1.72
N ARG A 264 12.27 20.10 -0.94
CA ARG A 264 13.23 19.20 -0.28
C ARG A 264 14.00 18.33 -1.25
N ALA A 265 13.38 17.95 -2.35
CA ALA A 265 14.01 17.18 -3.43
C ALA A 265 14.90 18.03 -4.33
N GLY A 266 14.87 19.37 -4.17
CA GLY A 266 15.55 20.30 -5.07
C GLY A 266 15.06 20.15 -6.51
N ALA A 267 13.75 19.99 -6.70
CA ALA A 267 13.12 19.75 -7.99
C ALA A 267 11.98 20.75 -8.23
N GLU A 268 11.84 21.19 -9.48
CA GLU A 268 10.72 22.00 -9.93
C GLU A 268 9.61 21.11 -10.50
N PRO A 269 8.35 21.58 -10.54
CA PRO A 269 7.25 20.83 -11.16
C PRO A 269 7.53 20.37 -12.59
N SER A 270 8.30 21.16 -13.37
CA SER A 270 8.73 20.84 -14.74
C SER A 270 9.72 19.68 -14.84
N ASP A 271 10.41 19.33 -13.74
CA ASP A 271 11.35 18.19 -13.68
C ASP A 271 10.62 16.86 -13.49
N VAL A 272 9.32 16.91 -13.15
CA VAL A 272 8.54 15.73 -12.82
C VAL A 272 8.18 14.96 -14.10
N TRP A 273 8.73 13.77 -14.20
CA TRP A 273 8.51 12.86 -15.33
C TRP A 273 7.16 12.14 -15.24
N THR A 274 6.75 11.74 -14.05
CA THR A 274 5.46 11.05 -13.83
C THR A 274 4.88 11.35 -12.47
N VAL A 275 3.53 11.39 -12.44
CA VAL A 275 2.74 11.57 -11.23
C VAL A 275 1.75 10.42 -11.10
N ALA A 276 1.71 9.79 -9.92
CA ALA A 276 0.75 8.75 -9.61
C ALA A 276 -0.20 9.23 -8.49
N PRO A 277 -1.45 9.61 -8.81
CA PRO A 277 -2.45 10.03 -7.84
C PRO A 277 -3.17 8.85 -7.19
N SER A 278 -3.78 9.09 -6.02
CA SER A 278 -4.54 8.08 -5.26
C SER A 278 -5.75 7.55 -6.02
N GLY A 279 -6.32 8.36 -6.88
CA GLY A 279 -7.55 8.01 -7.59
C GLY A 279 -8.78 8.01 -6.68
N ALA A 280 -8.76 8.79 -5.60
CA ALA A 280 -9.93 9.00 -4.75
C ALA A 280 -11.12 9.47 -5.58
N ALA A 281 -12.33 9.08 -5.18
CA ALA A 281 -13.58 9.48 -5.83
C ALA A 281 -14.13 10.79 -5.24
N GLY A 282 -15.17 11.32 -5.87
CA GLY A 282 -15.94 12.47 -5.37
C GLY A 282 -15.11 13.73 -5.21
N ALA A 283 -15.48 14.55 -4.23
CA ALA A 283 -14.87 15.85 -3.97
C ALA A 283 -13.39 15.76 -3.60
N LEU A 284 -12.95 14.67 -2.93
CA LEU A 284 -11.55 14.43 -2.63
C LEU A 284 -10.74 14.18 -3.90
N GLY A 285 -11.26 13.38 -4.83
CA GLY A 285 -10.62 13.16 -6.12
C GLY A 285 -10.56 14.43 -6.96
N ALA A 286 -11.61 15.26 -6.93
CA ALA A 286 -11.61 16.58 -7.58
C ALA A 286 -10.57 17.52 -6.96
N ALA A 287 -10.41 17.51 -5.63
CA ALA A 287 -9.41 18.30 -4.93
C ALA A 287 -7.99 17.86 -5.30
N GLU A 288 -7.71 16.55 -5.37
CA GLU A 288 -6.44 16.01 -5.83
C GLU A 288 -6.17 16.41 -7.28
N GLN A 289 -7.17 16.24 -8.18
CA GLN A 289 -7.05 16.61 -9.58
C GLN A 289 -6.73 18.09 -9.79
N ALA A 290 -7.36 18.99 -9.03
CA ALA A 290 -7.08 20.42 -9.10
C ALA A 290 -5.62 20.77 -8.78
N VAL A 291 -5.02 20.05 -7.81
CA VAL A 291 -3.57 20.21 -7.50
C VAL A 291 -2.71 19.68 -8.64
N LEU A 292 -3.09 18.56 -9.24
CA LEU A 292 -2.34 17.99 -10.38
C LEU A 292 -2.37 18.94 -11.57
N ASP A 293 -3.54 19.47 -11.93
CA ASP A 293 -3.72 20.38 -13.07
C ASP A 293 -2.96 21.71 -12.88
N GLN A 294 -2.80 22.13 -11.63
CA GLN A 294 -2.05 23.35 -11.30
C GLN A 294 -0.54 23.18 -11.43
N HIS A 295 -0.01 21.98 -11.14
CA HIS A 295 1.43 21.77 -10.95
C HIS A 295 2.09 20.91 -12.02
N PHE A 296 1.36 20.01 -12.70
CA PHE A 296 1.95 18.97 -13.54
C PHE A 296 1.32 18.88 -14.93
N ASP A 297 2.10 18.39 -15.91
CA ASP A 297 1.58 18.07 -17.23
C ASP A 297 0.55 16.90 -17.12
N PRO A 298 -0.66 17.04 -17.68
CA PRO A 298 -1.65 15.95 -17.72
C PRO A 298 -1.12 14.65 -18.35
N ALA A 299 -0.19 14.73 -19.30
CA ALA A 299 0.44 13.57 -19.93
C ALA A 299 1.34 12.78 -18.97
N ALA A 300 1.84 13.40 -17.90
CA ALA A 300 2.64 12.73 -16.88
C ALA A 300 1.80 11.92 -15.88
N VAL A 301 0.47 12.04 -15.88
CA VAL A 301 -0.39 11.47 -14.83
C VAL A 301 -0.75 10.01 -15.12
N ASN A 302 -0.33 9.12 -14.22
CA ASN A 302 -0.50 7.67 -14.29
C ASN A 302 -1.47 7.17 -13.21
N ARG A 303 -2.64 6.65 -13.59
CA ARG A 303 -3.69 6.21 -12.65
C ARG A 303 -3.77 4.70 -12.58
N VAL A 304 -2.95 4.06 -11.73
CA VAL A 304 -2.97 2.62 -11.51
C VAL A 304 -4.33 2.13 -10.97
N SER A 305 -5.02 2.96 -10.18
CA SER A 305 -6.35 2.65 -9.64
C SER A 305 -7.41 2.34 -10.71
N ARG A 306 -7.27 2.88 -11.93
CA ARG A 306 -8.15 2.54 -13.05
C ARG A 306 -8.01 1.10 -13.54
N LEU A 307 -6.88 0.48 -13.26
CA LEU A 307 -6.56 -0.89 -13.68
C LEU A 307 -6.85 -1.92 -12.59
N ILE A 308 -6.60 -1.57 -11.34
CA ILE A 308 -6.67 -2.51 -10.21
C ILE A 308 -7.70 -2.13 -9.13
N GLY A 309 -8.51 -1.11 -9.39
CA GLY A 309 -9.51 -0.62 -8.44
C GLY A 309 -8.92 0.19 -7.27
N ASP A 310 -9.80 0.57 -6.35
CA ASP A 310 -9.43 1.28 -5.10
C ASP A 310 -8.91 0.28 -4.07
N THR A 311 -7.62 0.33 -3.85
CA THR A 311 -6.92 -0.52 -2.89
C THR A 311 -6.75 0.15 -1.52
N ALA A 312 -7.48 1.24 -1.24
CA ALA A 312 -7.53 1.95 0.04
C ALA A 312 -6.15 2.08 0.73
N GLY A 313 -5.93 1.44 1.88
CA GLY A 313 -4.66 1.51 2.61
C GLY A 313 -3.41 1.10 1.82
N ALA A 314 -3.56 0.28 0.79
CA ALA A 314 -2.46 -0.10 -0.09
C ALA A 314 -2.25 0.84 -1.28
N ALA A 315 -3.13 1.85 -1.50
CA ALA A 315 -3.13 2.69 -2.70
C ALA A 315 -1.78 3.36 -2.97
N ALA A 316 -1.21 4.07 -1.99
CA ALA A 316 0.06 4.77 -2.15
C ALA A 316 1.21 3.82 -2.51
N MET A 317 1.20 2.59 -2.00
CA MET A 317 2.21 1.59 -2.33
C MET A 317 2.04 1.03 -3.75
N PHE A 318 0.81 0.85 -4.24
CA PHE A 318 0.57 0.49 -5.64
C PHE A 318 0.94 1.62 -6.60
N GLN A 319 0.77 2.87 -6.21
CA GLN A 319 1.25 4.02 -6.97
C GLN A 319 2.79 4.01 -7.08
N LEU A 320 3.50 3.74 -5.97
CA LEU A 320 4.95 3.56 -5.97
C LEU A 320 5.38 2.39 -6.87
N ALA A 321 4.70 1.24 -6.77
CA ALA A 321 4.97 0.09 -7.64
C ALA A 321 4.75 0.42 -9.12
N ALA A 322 3.70 1.20 -9.46
CA ALA A 322 3.44 1.64 -10.83
C ALA A 322 4.56 2.55 -11.36
N VAL A 323 5.03 3.51 -10.54
CA VAL A 323 6.17 4.36 -10.87
C VAL A 323 7.43 3.54 -11.12
N LEU A 324 7.72 2.56 -10.23
CA LEU A 324 8.88 1.69 -10.38
C LEU A 324 8.76 0.78 -11.61
N ALA A 325 7.57 0.28 -11.91
CA ALA A 325 7.31 -0.52 -13.11
C ALA A 325 7.52 0.29 -14.41
N LEU A 326 7.02 1.53 -14.46
CA LEU A 326 7.28 2.43 -15.60
C LEU A 326 8.78 2.65 -15.82
N ALA A 327 9.53 2.83 -14.73
CA ALA A 327 10.96 3.07 -14.78
C ALA A 327 11.79 1.89 -15.33
N GLU A 328 11.20 0.71 -15.45
CA GLU A 328 11.88 -0.46 -16.02
C GLU A 328 11.94 -0.45 -17.56
N GLN A 329 11.05 0.31 -18.21
CA GLN A 329 10.99 0.35 -19.68
C GLN A 329 11.79 1.49 -20.29
N ASP A 330 12.00 2.58 -19.55
CA ASP A 330 12.60 3.81 -20.06
C ASP A 330 13.95 4.08 -19.40
N ASP A 331 14.85 4.77 -20.11
CA ASP A 331 16.03 5.37 -19.48
C ASP A 331 15.63 6.63 -18.70
N VAL A 332 15.19 6.40 -17.47
CA VAL A 332 14.64 7.44 -16.58
C VAL A 332 15.57 7.83 -15.44
N ARG A 333 16.84 7.47 -15.54
CA ARG A 333 17.84 7.72 -14.50
C ARG A 333 17.89 9.22 -14.15
N GLY A 334 17.73 9.51 -12.86
CA GLY A 334 17.71 10.88 -12.33
C GLY A 334 16.38 11.61 -12.51
N ARG A 335 15.40 11.06 -13.23
CA ARG A 335 14.07 11.64 -13.36
C ARG A 335 13.33 11.66 -12.02
N VAL A 336 12.47 12.65 -11.86
CA VAL A 336 11.66 12.85 -10.66
C VAL A 336 10.28 12.24 -10.86
N ALA A 337 9.79 11.50 -9.87
CA ALA A 337 8.44 10.99 -9.84
C ALA A 337 7.72 11.44 -8.56
N VAL A 338 6.43 11.68 -8.66
CA VAL A 338 5.57 12.16 -7.56
C VAL A 338 4.44 11.16 -7.33
N VAL A 339 4.18 10.87 -6.07
CA VAL A 339 3.00 10.11 -5.62
C VAL A 339 2.19 11.02 -4.71
N THR A 340 0.89 11.14 -4.96
CA THR A 340 -0.03 11.90 -4.12
C THR A 340 -1.10 11.01 -3.51
N ALA A 341 -1.58 11.36 -2.34
CA ALA A 341 -2.68 10.66 -1.68
C ALA A 341 -3.56 11.66 -0.93
N VAL A 342 -4.87 11.40 -0.98
CA VAL A 342 -5.88 12.09 -0.17
C VAL A 342 -6.82 11.05 0.43
N ASP A 343 -7.24 11.27 1.67
CA ASP A 343 -8.14 10.36 2.37
C ASP A 343 -9.29 11.09 3.05
N ARG A 344 -10.44 10.41 3.16
CA ARG A 344 -11.65 10.95 3.81
C ARG A 344 -11.48 11.18 5.32
N ASP A 345 -10.48 10.54 5.94
CA ASP A 345 -10.14 10.72 7.35
C ASP A 345 -9.39 12.04 7.61
N GLY A 346 -9.32 12.93 6.60
CA GLY A 346 -8.76 14.28 6.74
C GLY A 346 -7.25 14.34 6.55
N GLU A 347 -6.66 13.42 5.80
CA GLU A 347 -5.23 13.39 5.51
C GLU A 347 -4.93 13.56 4.03
N ALA A 348 -3.83 14.27 3.74
CA ALA A 348 -3.24 14.38 2.42
C ALA A 348 -1.72 14.21 2.49
N GLY A 349 -1.13 13.60 1.46
CA GLY A 349 0.30 13.36 1.45
C GLY A 349 0.90 13.34 0.06
N CYS A 350 2.23 13.51 0.03
CA CYS A 350 3.02 13.48 -1.19
C CYS A 350 4.37 12.82 -0.91
N ALA A 351 4.82 11.95 -1.81
CA ALA A 351 6.19 11.47 -1.86
C ALA A 351 6.85 11.88 -3.17
N VAL A 352 8.12 12.27 -3.09
CA VAL A 352 8.98 12.57 -4.25
C VAL A 352 10.10 11.55 -4.29
N LEU A 353 10.22 10.90 -5.44
CA LEU A 353 11.26 9.91 -5.75
C LEU A 353 12.19 10.45 -6.83
N ARG A 354 13.46 10.09 -6.74
CA ARG A 354 14.42 10.22 -7.84
C ARG A 354 14.80 8.84 -8.32
N LEU A 355 14.52 8.55 -9.59
CA LEU A 355 14.68 7.22 -10.17
C LEU A 355 16.16 6.88 -10.37
N GLY A 356 16.55 5.66 -10.02
CA GLY A 356 17.92 5.20 -10.03
C GLY A 356 18.33 4.48 -11.31
N ARG A 357 17.41 3.83 -11.96
CA ARG A 357 17.62 3.09 -13.21
C ARG A 357 16.51 3.42 -14.19
#